data_09bbd4425939019991caf01cf11d4cf2
#
_entry.id   09bbd4425939019991caf01cf11d4cf2
#
_cell.length_a   1.000
_cell.length_b   1.000
_cell.length_c   1.000
_cell.angle_alpha   90.00
_cell.angle_beta   90.00
_cell.angle_gamma   90.00
#
_symmetry.space_group_name_H-M   'P 1'
#
loop_
_entity.id
_entity.type
_entity.pdbx_description
1 polymer ?
#
loop_
_entity_poly.entity_id
_entity_poly.type
_entity_poly.pdbx_seq_one_letter_code
_entity_poly.pdbx_strand_id
1 'polypeptide(L)'
;RRKILPGMFRRFRSGQVSADSRIVGAARSDLDNAAYRAQVKAALEEFIEPSERPANVVKEFLQTIHYVAIDATGTGGWGELNKLLRGDVVRAFYFSVAPGLFGALAERLHRYKCSGPSCRVVVEKPFGRDLESAQSLNKTLRDHFDESQIYRIDHYLGKETVQNLMAVRFGNVLFEPLWNSQFVDHIQITVAETVGIGGRGGYYCPGNYRAACILDATRCPLVQGAAYC
;
A
#
# COMPACT_ATOMS: atom_id res chain seq x y z
N ARG A 1 -5.01 -9.89 -0.61
CA ARG A 1 -4.55 -11.28 -0.81
C ARG A 1 -3.57 -11.38 -1.97
N ARG A 2 -3.90 -10.85 -3.13
CA ARG A 2 -3.18 -11.02 -4.42
C ARG A 2 -1.73 -10.52 -4.44
N LYS A 3 -1.42 -9.42 -3.73
CA LYS A 3 -0.09 -8.77 -3.76
C LYS A 3 0.57 -8.74 -2.38
N ILE A 4 -0.16 -8.31 -1.35
CA ILE A 4 0.42 -8.07 -0.03
C ILE A 4 0.92 -9.36 0.61
N LEU A 5 0.08 -10.40 0.71
CA LEU A 5 0.47 -11.65 1.36
C LEU A 5 1.61 -12.38 0.62
N PRO A 6 1.58 -12.54 -0.71
CA PRO A 6 2.73 -13.04 -1.46
C PRO A 6 4.01 -12.22 -1.27
N GLY A 7 3.89 -10.88 -1.26
CA GLY A 7 5.01 -9.99 -0.99
C GLY A 7 5.59 -10.16 0.42
N MET A 8 4.73 -10.28 1.43
CA MET A 8 5.15 -10.54 2.81
C MET A 8 5.82 -11.91 2.96
N PHE A 9 5.31 -12.94 2.29
CA PHE A 9 5.92 -14.26 2.27
C PHE A 9 7.34 -14.23 1.66
N ARG A 10 7.53 -13.53 0.52
CA ARG A 10 8.87 -13.39 -0.08
C ARG A 10 9.84 -12.70 0.86
N ARG A 11 9.40 -11.66 1.56
CA ARG A 11 10.21 -10.97 2.59
C ARG A 11 10.50 -11.85 3.79
N PHE A 12 9.56 -12.66 4.21
CA PHE A 12 9.76 -13.65 5.28
C PHE A 12 10.80 -14.70 4.85
N ARG A 13 10.66 -15.25 3.65
CA ARG A 13 11.61 -16.22 3.08
C ARG A 13 13.04 -15.66 2.97
N SER A 14 13.17 -14.37 2.66
CA SER A 14 14.49 -13.70 2.56
C SER A 14 15.05 -13.23 3.92
N GLY A 15 14.39 -13.54 5.03
CA GLY A 15 14.81 -13.12 6.36
C GLY A 15 14.58 -11.65 6.70
N GLN A 16 13.87 -10.91 5.85
CA GLN A 16 13.53 -9.49 6.09
C GLN A 16 12.35 -9.32 7.06
N VAL A 17 11.56 -10.35 7.27
CA VAL A 17 10.48 -10.42 8.26
C VAL A 17 10.80 -11.58 9.19
N SER A 18 10.90 -11.29 10.47
CA SER A 18 11.27 -12.28 11.49
C SER A 18 10.14 -13.30 11.75
N ALA A 19 10.49 -14.49 12.18
CA ALA A 19 9.55 -15.56 12.53
C ALA A 19 8.70 -15.23 13.77
N ASP A 20 9.15 -14.32 14.62
CA ASP A 20 8.38 -13.83 15.77
C ASP A 20 7.43 -12.66 15.43
N SER A 21 7.44 -12.19 14.17
CA SER A 21 6.53 -11.16 13.68
C SER A 21 5.08 -11.65 13.74
N ARG A 22 4.15 -10.72 13.97
CA ARG A 22 2.71 -11.00 13.89
C ARG A 22 2.13 -10.25 12.70
N ILE A 23 1.53 -11.00 11.77
CA ILE A 23 0.83 -10.44 10.60
C ILE A 23 -0.66 -10.64 10.85
N VAL A 24 -1.36 -9.55 11.16
CA VAL A 24 -2.77 -9.60 11.53
C VAL A 24 -3.62 -9.15 10.35
N GLY A 25 -4.42 -10.06 9.80
CA GLY A 25 -5.49 -9.73 8.87
C GLY A 25 -6.70 -9.19 9.63
N ALA A 26 -7.23 -8.06 9.19
CA ALA A 26 -8.43 -7.45 9.79
C ALA A 26 -9.46 -7.15 8.70
N ALA A 27 -10.67 -7.68 8.84
CA ALA A 27 -11.78 -7.42 7.92
C ALA A 27 -13.12 -7.75 8.60
N ARG A 28 -14.23 -7.41 7.92
CA ARG A 28 -15.59 -7.63 8.44
C ARG A 28 -16.05 -9.10 8.43
N SER A 29 -15.40 -9.93 7.63
CA SER A 29 -15.76 -11.34 7.53
C SER A 29 -15.56 -12.03 8.87
N ASP A 30 -16.54 -12.83 9.29
CA ASP A 30 -16.43 -13.64 10.49
C ASP A 30 -15.63 -14.91 10.15
N LEU A 31 -14.34 -14.85 10.43
CA LEU A 31 -13.38 -15.93 10.19
C LEU A 31 -12.57 -16.16 11.45
N ASP A 32 -12.23 -17.41 11.70
CA ASP A 32 -11.22 -17.77 12.68
C ASP A 32 -9.80 -17.77 12.07
N ASN A 33 -8.79 -17.95 12.91
CA ASN A 33 -7.40 -18.02 12.48
C ASN A 33 -7.13 -19.18 11.52
N ALA A 34 -7.81 -20.33 11.68
CA ALA A 34 -7.59 -21.50 10.86
C ALA A 34 -8.12 -21.27 9.44
N ALA A 35 -9.36 -20.76 9.34
CA ALA A 35 -9.97 -20.41 8.05
C ALA A 35 -9.19 -19.31 7.31
N TYR A 36 -8.70 -18.29 8.03
CA TYR A 36 -7.91 -17.26 7.42
C TYR A 36 -6.53 -17.76 6.94
N ARG A 37 -5.84 -18.61 7.73
CA ARG A 37 -4.58 -19.25 7.32
C ARG A 37 -4.76 -20.15 6.10
N ALA A 38 -5.89 -20.87 6.00
CA ALA A 38 -6.22 -21.65 4.80
C ALA A 38 -6.35 -20.74 3.56
N GLN A 39 -7.01 -19.58 3.69
CA GLN A 39 -7.11 -18.60 2.60
C GLN A 39 -5.74 -17.99 2.23
N VAL A 40 -4.88 -17.74 3.21
CA VAL A 40 -3.51 -17.27 2.96
C VAL A 40 -2.71 -18.34 2.22
N LYS A 41 -2.80 -19.60 2.65
CA LYS A 41 -2.14 -20.73 1.97
C LYS A 41 -2.58 -20.85 0.52
N ALA A 42 -3.88 -20.81 0.25
CA ALA A 42 -4.42 -20.84 -1.11
C ALA A 42 -3.91 -19.67 -1.97
N ALA A 43 -3.82 -18.46 -1.39
CA ALA A 43 -3.26 -17.31 -2.09
C ALA A 43 -1.75 -17.46 -2.40
N LEU A 44 -0.98 -18.08 -1.51
CA LEU A 44 0.42 -18.40 -1.81
C LEU A 44 0.53 -19.44 -2.93
N GLU A 45 -0.37 -20.43 -2.94
CA GLU A 45 -0.42 -21.46 -3.99
C GLU A 45 -0.79 -20.89 -5.36
N GLU A 46 -1.67 -19.89 -5.39
CA GLU A 46 -2.12 -19.24 -6.63
C GLU A 46 -1.09 -18.24 -7.20
N PHE A 47 -0.38 -17.48 -6.34
CA PHE A 47 0.41 -16.31 -6.77
C PHE A 47 1.93 -16.46 -6.59
N ILE A 48 2.41 -17.60 -6.11
CA ILE A 48 3.83 -17.88 -5.96
C ILE A 48 4.16 -19.22 -6.60
N GLU A 49 5.21 -19.24 -7.41
CA GLU A 49 5.67 -20.44 -8.06
C GLU A 49 6.05 -21.54 -7.05
N PRO A 50 5.82 -22.84 -7.36
CA PRO A 50 6.15 -23.95 -6.47
C PRO A 50 7.62 -23.94 -5.99
N SER A 51 8.54 -23.58 -6.86
CA SER A 51 9.98 -23.46 -6.55
C SER A 51 10.30 -22.36 -5.53
N GLU A 52 9.45 -21.36 -5.43
CA GLU A 52 9.61 -20.23 -4.50
C GLU A 52 8.94 -20.44 -3.15
N ARG A 53 8.16 -21.52 -2.94
CA ARG A 53 7.38 -21.78 -1.72
C ARG A 53 7.68 -23.14 -1.07
N PRO A 54 8.87 -23.33 -0.45
CA PRO A 54 9.18 -24.55 0.28
C PRO A 54 8.16 -24.80 1.40
N ALA A 55 7.70 -26.05 1.55
CA ALA A 55 6.60 -26.38 2.45
C ALA A 55 6.87 -26.04 3.92
N ASN A 56 8.11 -26.21 4.37
CA ASN A 56 8.54 -25.83 5.72
C ASN A 56 8.42 -24.30 5.94
N VAL A 57 8.88 -23.48 4.99
CA VAL A 57 8.81 -22.01 5.06
C VAL A 57 7.36 -21.54 5.04
N VAL A 58 6.50 -22.15 4.21
CA VAL A 58 5.05 -21.85 4.19
C VAL A 58 4.45 -22.16 5.56
N LYS A 59 4.78 -23.30 6.15
CA LYS A 59 4.28 -23.69 7.49
C LYS A 59 4.69 -22.67 8.55
N GLU A 60 5.95 -22.26 8.58
CA GLU A 60 6.46 -21.25 9.52
C GLU A 60 5.79 -19.89 9.30
N PHE A 61 5.67 -19.44 8.06
CA PHE A 61 4.99 -18.18 7.73
C PHE A 61 3.54 -18.18 8.20
N LEU A 62 2.81 -19.27 8.00
CA LEU A 62 1.41 -19.38 8.44
C LEU A 62 1.27 -19.30 9.97
N GLN A 63 2.29 -19.62 10.75
CA GLN A 63 2.27 -19.44 12.21
C GLN A 63 2.28 -17.96 12.61
N THR A 64 2.88 -17.08 11.81
CA THR A 64 2.88 -15.62 12.04
C THR A 64 1.53 -14.97 11.74
N ILE A 65 0.64 -15.68 11.04
CA ILE A 65 -0.65 -15.14 10.56
C ILE A 65 -1.73 -15.26 11.64
N HIS A 66 -2.36 -14.12 11.92
CA HIS A 66 -3.52 -14.00 12.81
C HIS A 66 -4.66 -13.30 12.07
N TYR A 67 -5.86 -13.43 12.60
CA TYR A 67 -7.04 -12.76 12.05
C TYR A 67 -7.92 -12.19 13.15
N VAL A 68 -8.48 -11.02 12.90
CA VAL A 68 -9.50 -10.40 13.76
C VAL A 68 -10.64 -9.89 12.90
N ALA A 69 -11.87 -10.27 13.23
CA ALA A 69 -13.06 -9.71 12.61
C ALA A 69 -13.28 -8.28 13.13
N ILE A 70 -13.13 -7.27 12.28
CA ILE A 70 -13.25 -5.85 12.63
C ILE A 70 -14.10 -5.13 11.60
N ASP A 71 -15.07 -4.35 12.06
CA ASP A 71 -15.70 -3.31 11.26
C ASP A 71 -15.01 -1.96 11.52
N ALA A 72 -14.52 -1.32 10.46
CA ALA A 72 -13.88 -0.01 10.54
C ALA A 72 -14.78 1.08 11.14
N THR A 73 -16.09 0.95 10.98
CA THR A 73 -17.10 1.89 11.51
C THR A 73 -17.76 1.41 12.80
N GLY A 74 -17.62 0.13 13.11
CA GLY A 74 -18.19 -0.51 14.30
C GLY A 74 -17.30 -0.40 15.54
N THR A 75 -17.72 -1.11 16.60
CA THR A 75 -17.00 -1.16 17.88
C THR A 75 -16.40 -2.54 18.17
N GLY A 76 -16.81 -3.58 17.43
CA GLY A 76 -16.38 -4.96 17.63
C GLY A 76 -14.96 -5.23 17.12
N GLY A 77 -14.26 -6.16 17.78
CA GLY A 77 -12.96 -6.66 17.37
C GLY A 77 -11.74 -5.82 17.76
N TRP A 78 -11.93 -4.54 18.10
CA TRP A 78 -10.81 -3.63 18.42
C TRP A 78 -10.06 -4.03 19.69
N GLY A 79 -10.77 -4.53 20.70
CA GLY A 79 -10.15 -5.07 21.92
C GLY A 79 -9.32 -6.32 21.64
N GLU A 80 -9.79 -7.19 20.75
CA GLU A 80 -9.06 -8.38 20.33
C GLU A 80 -7.81 -8.01 19.52
N LEU A 81 -7.92 -7.01 18.63
CA LEU A 81 -6.75 -6.46 17.94
C LEU A 81 -5.72 -5.96 18.95
N ASN A 82 -6.13 -5.18 19.94
CA ASN A 82 -5.21 -4.62 20.93
C ASN A 82 -4.45 -5.72 21.70
N LYS A 83 -5.08 -6.83 22.05
CA LYS A 83 -4.44 -7.98 22.70
C LYS A 83 -3.35 -8.64 21.84
N LEU A 84 -3.47 -8.55 20.52
CA LEU A 84 -2.47 -9.08 19.58
C LEU A 84 -1.28 -8.15 19.38
N LEU A 85 -1.42 -6.87 19.69
CA LEU A 85 -0.37 -5.88 19.49
C LEU A 85 0.69 -6.00 20.59
N ARG A 86 1.94 -5.85 20.19
CA ARG A 86 3.10 -5.80 21.10
C ARG A 86 3.55 -4.36 21.25
N GLY A 87 3.86 -3.95 22.48
CA GLY A 87 4.31 -2.59 22.78
C GLY A 87 5.77 -2.31 22.46
N ASP A 88 6.58 -3.37 22.40
CA ASP A 88 8.03 -3.37 22.26
C ASP A 88 8.53 -3.38 20.82
N VAL A 89 7.61 -3.38 19.83
CA VAL A 89 7.94 -3.48 18.40
C VAL A 89 7.27 -2.38 17.58
N VAL A 90 7.81 -2.13 16.40
CA VAL A 90 7.15 -1.27 15.40
C VAL A 90 5.88 -1.96 14.90
N ARG A 91 4.77 -1.24 14.93
CA ARG A 91 3.45 -1.68 14.46
C ARG A 91 3.07 -0.95 13.21
N ALA A 92 2.98 -1.63 12.09
CA ALA A 92 2.57 -1.05 10.82
C ALA A 92 1.11 -1.39 10.52
N PHE A 93 0.26 -0.37 10.41
CA PHE A 93 -1.15 -0.48 10.02
C PHE A 93 -1.29 -0.12 8.55
N TYR A 94 -1.53 -1.14 7.73
CA TYR A 94 -1.70 -0.97 6.29
C TYR A 94 -3.19 -0.86 5.94
N PHE A 95 -3.62 0.32 5.49
CA PHE A 95 -5.02 0.61 5.17
C PHE A 95 -5.36 0.16 3.74
N SER A 96 -5.63 -1.14 3.58
CA SER A 96 -6.09 -1.73 2.32
C SER A 96 -7.62 -1.66 2.19
N VAL A 97 -8.18 -0.48 2.38
CA VAL A 97 -9.62 -0.19 2.38
C VAL A 97 -9.93 1.01 1.49
N ALA A 98 -11.22 1.28 1.26
CA ALA A 98 -11.62 2.50 0.55
C ALA A 98 -11.13 3.76 1.30
N PRO A 99 -10.64 4.79 0.59
CA PRO A 99 -10.09 6.00 1.20
C PRO A 99 -11.02 6.71 2.18
N GLY A 100 -12.33 6.65 1.94
CA GLY A 100 -13.34 7.20 2.85
C GLY A 100 -13.38 6.58 4.25
N LEU A 101 -12.69 5.43 4.46
CA LEU A 101 -12.57 4.77 5.76
C LEU A 101 -11.29 5.13 6.51
N PHE A 102 -10.35 5.83 5.89
CA PHE A 102 -9.06 6.13 6.52
C PHE A 102 -9.21 6.93 7.80
N GLY A 103 -10.09 7.95 7.80
CA GLY A 103 -10.38 8.75 8.98
C GLY A 103 -10.99 7.94 10.11
N ALA A 104 -12.01 7.13 9.81
CA ALA A 104 -12.65 6.27 10.80
C ALA A 104 -11.65 5.26 11.40
N LEU A 105 -10.78 4.67 10.59
CA LEU A 105 -9.74 3.76 11.07
C LEU A 105 -8.72 4.48 11.95
N ALA A 106 -8.27 5.67 11.56
CA ALA A 106 -7.33 6.47 12.35
C ALA A 106 -7.89 6.80 13.73
N GLU A 107 -9.13 7.30 13.77
CA GLU A 107 -9.84 7.57 15.02
C GLU A 107 -9.98 6.31 15.89
N ARG A 108 -10.37 5.18 15.32
CA ARG A 108 -10.55 3.93 16.06
C ARG A 108 -9.24 3.40 16.61
N LEU A 109 -8.16 3.40 15.82
CA LEU A 109 -6.83 3.01 16.31
C LEU A 109 -6.40 3.86 17.51
N HIS A 110 -6.67 5.17 17.48
CA HIS A 110 -6.40 6.06 18.60
C HIS A 110 -7.29 5.74 19.80
N ARG A 111 -8.61 5.68 19.61
CA ARG A 111 -9.62 5.43 20.67
C ARG A 111 -9.36 4.12 21.42
N TYR A 112 -9.00 3.05 20.70
CA TYR A 112 -8.73 1.73 21.28
C TYR A 112 -7.26 1.53 21.70
N LYS A 113 -6.47 2.61 21.76
CA LYS A 113 -5.07 2.59 22.18
C LYS A 113 -4.19 1.62 21.36
N CYS A 114 -4.56 1.39 20.12
CA CYS A 114 -3.77 0.61 19.18
C CYS A 114 -2.61 1.44 18.59
N SER A 115 -2.72 2.77 18.62
CA SER A 115 -1.68 3.71 18.21
C SER A 115 -0.70 4.01 19.34
N GLY A 116 0.50 4.49 18.98
CA GLY A 116 1.54 4.91 19.93
C GLY A 116 2.79 5.35 19.17
N PRO A 117 3.88 5.76 19.84
CA PRO A 117 5.09 6.29 19.17
C PRO A 117 5.71 5.33 18.15
N SER A 118 5.64 4.02 18.42
CA SER A 118 6.15 2.96 17.51
C SER A 118 5.15 2.57 16.40
N CYS A 119 4.01 3.26 16.30
CA CYS A 119 3.02 3.00 15.25
C CYS A 119 3.46 3.62 13.92
N ARG A 120 3.13 2.95 12.82
CA ARG A 120 3.26 3.46 11.45
C ARG A 120 1.94 3.20 10.72
N VAL A 121 1.44 4.20 10.03
CA VAL A 121 0.22 4.08 9.21
C VAL A 121 0.61 4.17 7.76
N VAL A 122 0.21 3.17 7.00
CA VAL A 122 0.51 3.06 5.57
C VAL A 122 -0.79 3.21 4.78
N VAL A 123 -0.86 4.21 3.94
CA VAL A 123 -2.02 4.51 3.08
C VAL A 123 -1.63 4.46 1.61
N GLU A 124 -2.53 3.94 0.77
CA GLU A 124 -2.37 3.88 -0.68
C GLU A 124 -3.19 4.97 -1.38
N LYS A 125 -2.80 5.31 -2.60
CA LYS A 125 -3.63 6.14 -3.49
C LYS A 125 -5.02 5.53 -3.70
N PRO A 126 -6.06 6.41 -3.85
CA PRO A 126 -6.01 7.86 -3.93
C PRO A 126 -6.00 8.52 -2.55
N PHE A 127 -5.29 9.65 -2.45
CA PHE A 127 -5.27 10.48 -1.23
C PHE A 127 -6.31 11.61 -1.29
N GLY A 128 -7.46 11.35 -1.86
CA GLY A 128 -8.53 12.31 -2.14
C GLY A 128 -8.89 12.31 -3.62
N ARG A 129 -9.97 13.01 -3.97
CA ARG A 129 -10.45 13.19 -5.36
C ARG A 129 -9.90 14.48 -5.98
N ASP A 130 -9.67 15.48 -5.16
CA ASP A 130 -9.21 16.81 -5.45
C ASP A 130 -8.30 17.33 -4.32
N LEU A 131 -7.84 18.56 -4.44
CA LEU A 131 -6.94 19.17 -3.45
C LEU A 131 -7.61 19.29 -2.08
N GLU A 132 -8.88 19.71 -2.04
CA GLU A 132 -9.61 19.93 -0.79
C GLU A 132 -9.80 18.62 -0.02
N SER A 133 -10.26 17.56 -0.68
CA SER A 133 -10.42 16.23 -0.05
C SER A 133 -9.08 15.62 0.35
N ALA A 134 -8.00 15.88 -0.40
CA ALA A 134 -6.66 15.45 -0.03
C ALA A 134 -6.14 16.17 1.21
N GLN A 135 -6.35 17.48 1.30
CA GLN A 135 -6.01 18.27 2.49
C GLN A 135 -6.82 17.84 3.71
N SER A 136 -8.13 17.61 3.55
CA SER A 136 -9.01 17.11 4.60
C SER A 136 -8.53 15.75 5.12
N LEU A 137 -8.22 14.81 4.22
CA LEU A 137 -7.69 13.49 4.61
C LEU A 137 -6.35 13.61 5.34
N ASN A 138 -5.44 14.44 4.84
CA ASN A 138 -4.16 14.68 5.50
C ASN A 138 -4.35 15.26 6.90
N LYS A 139 -5.26 16.24 7.07
CA LYS A 139 -5.60 16.80 8.37
C LYS A 139 -6.11 15.71 9.31
N THR A 140 -7.07 14.90 8.88
CA THR A 140 -7.64 13.81 9.69
C THR A 140 -6.58 12.80 10.14
N LEU A 141 -5.63 12.45 9.28
CA LEU A 141 -4.53 11.55 9.66
C LEU A 141 -3.59 12.22 10.69
N ARG A 142 -3.25 13.49 10.48
CA ARG A 142 -2.37 14.26 11.38
C ARG A 142 -3.00 14.60 12.72
N ASP A 143 -4.33 14.60 12.83
CA ASP A 143 -5.03 14.75 14.12
C ASP A 143 -4.81 13.54 15.05
N HIS A 144 -4.37 12.39 14.50
CA HIS A 144 -4.19 11.13 15.23
C HIS A 144 -2.77 10.57 15.20
N PHE A 145 -1.92 11.00 14.25
CA PHE A 145 -0.56 10.49 14.04
C PHE A 145 0.38 11.64 13.67
N ASP A 146 1.62 11.57 14.16
CA ASP A 146 2.67 12.45 13.70
C ASP A 146 3.02 12.19 12.23
N GLU A 147 3.47 13.21 11.50
CA GLU A 147 3.83 13.07 10.08
C GLU A 147 4.91 11.99 9.86
N SER A 148 5.83 11.82 10.81
CA SER A 148 6.86 10.77 10.80
C SER A 148 6.30 9.35 10.89
N GLN A 149 5.02 9.20 11.28
CA GLN A 149 4.32 7.93 11.39
C GLN A 149 3.47 7.61 10.15
N ILE A 150 3.27 8.58 9.23
CA ILE A 150 2.37 8.44 8.08
C ILE A 150 3.17 8.15 6.83
N TYR A 151 2.94 7.00 6.23
CA TYR A 151 3.59 6.54 4.99
C TYR A 151 2.57 6.50 3.85
N ARG A 152 2.71 7.41 2.89
CA ARG A 152 1.88 7.47 1.69
C ARG A 152 2.56 6.71 0.57
N ILE A 153 1.96 5.60 0.13
CA ILE A 153 2.55 4.75 -0.90
C ILE A 153 2.04 5.17 -2.28
N ASP A 154 2.98 5.45 -3.16
CA ASP A 154 2.78 5.46 -4.59
C ASP A 154 3.57 4.30 -5.20
N HIS A 155 2.85 3.27 -5.68
CA HIS A 155 3.49 2.08 -6.22
C HIS A 155 4.31 2.33 -7.50
N TYR A 156 4.05 3.43 -8.23
CA TYR A 156 4.87 3.82 -9.38
C TYR A 156 6.28 4.24 -8.95
N LEU A 157 6.41 4.95 -7.84
CA LEU A 157 7.72 5.34 -7.30
C LEU A 157 8.53 4.14 -6.80
N GLY A 158 7.89 3.00 -6.55
CA GLY A 158 8.54 1.76 -6.18
C GLY A 158 8.94 0.87 -7.37
N LYS A 159 8.58 1.24 -8.61
CA LYS A 159 8.98 0.47 -9.80
C LYS A 159 10.45 0.71 -10.10
N GLU A 160 11.18 -0.37 -10.37
CA GLU A 160 12.63 -0.35 -10.66
C GLU A 160 12.97 0.60 -11.80
N THR A 161 12.18 0.60 -12.88
CA THR A 161 12.35 1.50 -14.02
C THR A 161 12.26 2.98 -13.66
N VAL A 162 11.40 3.34 -12.69
CA VAL A 162 11.26 4.72 -12.21
C VAL A 162 12.43 5.09 -11.30
N GLN A 163 12.84 4.17 -10.42
CA GLN A 163 14.00 4.40 -9.54
C GLN A 163 15.30 4.48 -10.35
N ASN A 164 15.45 3.67 -11.40
CA ASN A 164 16.60 3.73 -12.29
C ASN A 164 16.74 5.10 -12.99
N LEU A 165 15.63 5.76 -13.29
CA LEU A 165 15.66 7.12 -13.84
C LEU A 165 16.34 8.11 -12.88
N MET A 166 16.06 7.99 -11.58
CA MET A 166 16.72 8.81 -10.55
C MET A 166 18.22 8.51 -10.48
N ALA A 167 18.60 7.22 -10.54
CA ALA A 167 19.99 6.81 -10.55
C ALA A 167 20.74 7.32 -11.81
N VAL A 168 20.11 7.23 -12.98
CA VAL A 168 20.69 7.73 -14.24
C VAL A 168 20.90 9.24 -14.16
N ARG A 169 19.91 9.99 -13.69
CA ARG A 169 19.94 11.45 -13.66
C ARG A 169 20.90 12.02 -12.60
N PHE A 170 20.87 11.48 -11.37
CA PHE A 170 21.56 12.06 -10.22
C PHE A 170 22.74 11.24 -9.71
N GLY A 171 22.83 9.97 -10.08
CA GLY A 171 23.94 9.09 -9.71
C GLY A 171 24.98 8.91 -10.81
N ASN A 172 24.84 9.62 -11.93
CA ASN A 172 25.74 9.43 -13.08
C ASN A 172 26.22 10.79 -13.61
N VAL A 173 27.47 11.07 -13.36
CA VAL A 173 28.14 12.34 -13.72
C VAL A 173 28.14 12.63 -15.23
N LEU A 174 28.01 11.59 -16.07
CA LEU A 174 27.96 11.76 -17.53
C LEU A 174 26.59 12.25 -18.01
N PHE A 175 25.52 11.83 -17.35
CA PHE A 175 24.16 12.16 -17.76
C PHE A 175 23.56 13.37 -17.03
N GLU A 176 23.97 13.65 -15.80
CA GLU A 176 23.43 14.76 -15.03
C GLU A 176 23.50 16.10 -15.77
N PRO A 177 24.65 16.52 -16.37
CA PRO A 177 24.74 17.79 -17.07
C PRO A 177 23.97 17.84 -18.39
N LEU A 178 23.58 16.69 -18.94
CA LEU A 178 22.80 16.61 -20.19
C LEU A 178 21.28 16.71 -19.96
N TRP A 179 20.84 16.64 -18.71
CA TRP A 179 19.42 16.61 -18.36
C TRP A 179 18.83 18.03 -18.24
N ASN A 180 18.83 18.76 -19.34
CA ASN A 180 18.33 20.11 -19.44
C ASN A 180 17.77 20.40 -20.83
N SER A 181 17.10 21.54 -21.02
CA SER A 181 16.44 21.93 -22.27
C SER A 181 17.40 22.18 -23.45
N GLN A 182 18.71 22.28 -23.23
CA GLN A 182 19.70 22.44 -24.30
C GLN A 182 19.96 21.11 -25.01
N PHE A 183 19.91 20.00 -24.28
CA PHE A 183 20.27 18.66 -24.79
C PHE A 183 19.07 17.72 -24.92
N VAL A 184 17.97 17.96 -24.19
CA VAL A 184 16.74 17.16 -24.23
C VAL A 184 15.69 17.90 -25.04
N ASP A 185 15.34 17.37 -26.20
CA ASP A 185 14.30 17.91 -27.06
C ASP A 185 12.90 17.63 -26.48
N HIS A 186 12.63 16.41 -26.11
CA HIS A 186 11.35 16.03 -25.50
C HIS A 186 11.48 14.79 -24.62
N ILE A 187 10.50 14.60 -23.74
CA ILE A 187 10.36 13.41 -22.90
C ILE A 187 9.01 12.76 -23.22
N GLN A 188 9.05 11.48 -23.63
CA GLN A 188 7.85 10.69 -23.87
C GLN A 188 7.67 9.65 -22.76
N ILE A 189 6.53 9.69 -22.06
CA ILE A 189 6.18 8.73 -21.02
C ILE A 189 5.01 7.87 -21.52
N THR A 190 5.24 6.57 -21.66
CA THR A 190 4.20 5.61 -22.02
C THR A 190 3.87 4.72 -20.85
N VAL A 191 2.60 4.69 -20.44
CA VAL A 191 2.09 3.78 -19.42
C VAL A 191 1.11 2.82 -20.06
N ALA A 192 1.52 1.56 -20.21
CA ALA A 192 0.70 0.49 -20.74
C ALA A 192 0.39 -0.53 -19.66
N GLU A 193 -0.89 -0.78 -19.41
CA GLU A 193 -1.37 -1.75 -18.42
C GLU A 193 -2.14 -2.86 -19.12
N THR A 194 -1.81 -4.12 -18.79
CA THR A 194 -2.52 -5.30 -19.32
C THR A 194 -3.80 -5.62 -18.57
N VAL A 195 -3.95 -5.08 -17.35
CA VAL A 195 -5.11 -5.30 -16.48
C VAL A 195 -6.10 -4.16 -16.66
N GLY A 196 -7.27 -4.43 -17.22
CA GLY A 196 -8.35 -3.48 -17.39
C GLY A 196 -8.95 -3.00 -16.04
N ILE A 197 -9.89 -2.07 -16.14
CA ILE A 197 -10.55 -1.39 -15.01
C ILE A 197 -11.30 -2.39 -14.11
N GLY A 198 -11.83 -3.49 -14.66
CA GLY A 198 -12.59 -4.50 -13.93
C GLY A 198 -13.77 -3.86 -13.17
N GLY A 199 -14.02 -4.29 -11.94
CA GLY A 199 -15.10 -3.75 -11.08
C GLY A 199 -14.83 -2.35 -10.49
N ARG A 200 -13.76 -1.66 -10.92
CA ARG A 200 -13.36 -0.34 -10.41
C ARG A 200 -13.89 0.83 -11.24
N GLY A 201 -14.93 0.60 -12.07
CA GLY A 201 -15.50 1.64 -12.94
C GLY A 201 -15.91 2.92 -12.21
N GLY A 202 -16.51 2.82 -11.01
CA GLY A 202 -16.84 3.98 -10.18
C GLY A 202 -15.66 4.80 -9.67
N TYR A 203 -14.44 4.21 -9.70
CA TYR A 203 -13.20 4.87 -9.33
C TYR A 203 -12.68 5.80 -10.44
N TYR A 204 -13.03 5.49 -11.68
CA TYR A 204 -12.63 6.20 -12.88
C TYR A 204 -13.77 7.07 -13.47
N CYS A 205 -14.85 7.30 -12.70
CA CYS A 205 -16.00 8.11 -13.11
C CYS A 205 -15.61 9.58 -13.37
N PRO A 206 -16.39 10.35 -14.18
CA PRO A 206 -15.98 11.64 -14.78
C PRO A 206 -15.49 12.75 -13.84
N GLY A 207 -15.66 12.62 -12.53
CA GLY A 207 -15.06 13.53 -11.53
C GLY A 207 -13.61 13.22 -11.17
N ASN A 208 -13.07 12.07 -11.60
CA ASN A 208 -11.71 11.59 -11.26
C ASN A 208 -10.81 11.53 -12.51
N TYR A 209 -10.78 12.59 -13.29
CA TYR A 209 -9.98 12.69 -14.52
C TYR A 209 -8.50 12.28 -14.36
N ARG A 210 -7.94 12.44 -13.17
CA ARG A 210 -6.54 12.07 -12.92
C ARG A 210 -6.27 10.56 -12.95
N ALA A 211 -7.25 9.74 -12.63
CA ALA A 211 -7.12 8.29 -12.74
C ALA A 211 -7.45 7.77 -14.15
N ALA A 212 -8.38 8.44 -14.86
CA ALA A 212 -8.69 8.15 -16.26
C ALA A 212 -7.53 8.52 -17.21
N CYS A 213 -6.72 9.51 -16.84
CA CYS A 213 -5.54 9.91 -17.60
C CYS A 213 -4.45 8.85 -17.71
N ILE A 214 -4.44 7.85 -16.83
CA ILE A 214 -3.54 6.70 -16.95
C ILE A 214 -3.95 5.81 -18.14
N LEU A 215 -5.22 5.90 -18.59
CA LEU A 215 -5.77 5.12 -19.72
C LEU A 215 -5.76 5.89 -21.04
N ASP A 216 -5.71 7.21 -21.00
CA ASP A 216 -5.62 8.06 -22.19
C ASP A 216 -4.54 9.13 -21.98
N ALA A 217 -3.31 8.70 -22.20
CA ALA A 217 -2.12 9.56 -22.04
C ALA A 217 -2.18 10.84 -22.90
N THR A 218 -2.99 10.85 -23.97
CA THR A 218 -3.11 12.00 -24.87
C THR A 218 -3.98 13.11 -24.29
N ARG A 219 -4.81 12.82 -23.28
CA ARG A 219 -5.74 13.77 -22.66
C ARG A 219 -5.43 14.11 -21.21
N CYS A 220 -4.35 13.58 -20.65
CA CYS A 220 -4.00 13.80 -19.26
C CYS A 220 -3.17 15.08 -19.07
N PRO A 221 -3.67 16.10 -18.36
CA PRO A 221 -2.90 17.31 -18.05
C PRO A 221 -1.63 17.04 -17.28
N LEU A 222 -1.56 15.92 -16.52
CA LEU A 222 -0.36 15.50 -15.79
C LEU A 222 0.71 14.91 -16.71
N VAL A 223 0.31 14.24 -17.78
CA VAL A 223 1.23 13.75 -18.81
C VAL A 223 1.67 14.92 -19.68
N GLN A 224 0.78 15.85 -20.03
CA GLN A 224 1.12 17.09 -20.71
C GLN A 224 2.01 17.98 -19.86
N GLY A 225 1.74 18.11 -18.54
CA GLY A 225 2.59 18.88 -17.62
C GLY A 225 3.96 18.25 -17.38
N ALA A 226 4.08 16.93 -17.43
CA ALA A 226 5.37 16.23 -17.35
C ALA A 226 6.18 16.29 -18.65
N ALA A 227 5.52 16.56 -19.78
CA ALA A 227 6.20 16.79 -21.07
C ALA A 227 6.82 18.19 -21.20
N TYR A 228 6.52 19.10 -20.26
CA TYR A 228 7.03 20.48 -20.22
C TYR A 228 7.92 20.80 -19.00
N CYS A 229 8.28 19.80 -18.19
CA CYS A 229 9.22 19.97 -17.07
C CYS A 229 10.64 19.57 -17.42
#